data_f93fd8212e444c3cddce156018837f50
#
_entry.id   f93fd8212e444c3cddce156018837f50
#
_cell.length_a   1.000
_cell.length_b   1.000
_cell.length_c   1.000
_cell.angle_alpha   90.00
_cell.angle_beta   90.00
_cell.angle_gamma   90.00
#
_symmetry.space_group_name_H-M   'P 1'
#
loop_
_entity.id
_entity.type
_entity.pdbx_description
1 polymer ?
#
loop_
_entity_poly.entity_id
_entity_poly.type
_entity_poly.pdbx_seq_one_letter_code
_entity_poly.pdbx_strand_id
1 'polypeptide(L)'
;EKFPEGIEIIVIVGYKKETIIEYLRHAYPKRKLTFFEVEKHSGLGAGPGYAVLECKHLLQCPFIFFAADTLVKEDVPQPNENWFGIAEVDDTSRFCSASINENNMISKIDDKIKCDNKYAFIGLAGIKDYKTFIEALEGDKTLIKGEIQVSNGFKGLMEKGMKGVIFTWFDTGDQISYRHALKNYPNGEGYRGQ
;
A
#
# COMPACT_ATOMS: atom_id res chain seq x y z
N GLU A 1 2.26 -11.06 9.63
CA GLU A 1 2.07 -11.12 11.09
C GLU A 1 1.16 -10.02 11.62
N LYS A 2 1.11 -8.83 10.97
CA LYS A 2 0.23 -7.71 11.39
C LYS A 2 -1.27 -7.96 11.14
N PHE A 3 -1.63 -8.97 10.38
CA PHE A 3 -3.02 -9.30 10.07
C PHE A 3 -3.41 -10.63 10.74
N PRO A 4 -4.65 -10.76 11.29
CA PRO A 4 -5.17 -12.01 11.82
C PRO A 4 -5.09 -13.17 10.82
N GLU A 5 -4.88 -14.40 11.29
CA GLU A 5 -4.72 -15.57 10.42
C GLU A 5 -5.96 -15.86 9.53
N GLY A 6 -7.14 -15.55 10.02
CA GLY A 6 -8.41 -15.77 9.28
C GLY A 6 -8.67 -14.80 8.13
N ILE A 7 -7.90 -13.72 8.01
CA ILE A 7 -8.05 -12.75 6.90
C ILE A 7 -7.43 -13.33 5.64
N GLU A 8 -8.17 -13.30 4.54
CA GLU A 8 -7.65 -13.61 3.22
C GLU A 8 -6.70 -12.53 2.73
N ILE A 9 -5.54 -12.94 2.24
CA ILE A 9 -4.55 -12.04 1.63
C ILE A 9 -4.49 -12.33 0.14
N ILE A 10 -4.84 -11.32 -0.66
CA ILE A 10 -4.70 -11.36 -2.12
C ILE A 10 -3.30 -10.85 -2.43
N VAL A 11 -2.46 -11.71 -2.98
CA VAL A 11 -1.10 -11.39 -3.39
C VAL A 11 -1.06 -11.22 -4.89
N ILE A 12 -0.88 -9.98 -5.34
CA ILE A 12 -0.74 -9.69 -6.77
C ILE A 12 0.71 -9.97 -7.16
N VAL A 13 0.89 -10.86 -8.11
CA VAL A 13 2.20 -11.34 -8.59
C VAL A 13 2.38 -11.10 -10.07
N GLY A 14 3.63 -10.94 -10.49
CA GLY A 14 4.02 -10.75 -11.89
C GLY A 14 5.38 -11.36 -12.14
N TYR A 15 6.44 -10.55 -12.28
CA TYR A 15 7.80 -11.03 -12.47
C TYR A 15 8.23 -11.98 -11.34
N LYS A 16 8.81 -13.13 -11.71
CA LYS A 16 9.23 -14.20 -10.78
C LYS A 16 8.10 -14.74 -9.88
N LYS A 17 6.86 -14.74 -10.38
CA LYS A 17 5.68 -15.17 -9.62
C LYS A 17 5.85 -16.54 -8.97
N GLU A 18 6.44 -17.53 -9.69
CA GLU A 18 6.62 -18.89 -9.19
C GLU A 18 7.43 -18.92 -7.90
N THR A 19 8.56 -18.19 -7.86
CA THR A 19 9.42 -18.08 -6.68
C THR A 19 8.70 -17.45 -5.50
N ILE A 20 7.91 -16.39 -5.75
CA ILE A 20 7.15 -15.68 -4.71
C ILE A 20 6.05 -16.59 -4.16
N ILE A 21 5.30 -17.26 -5.03
CA ILE A 21 4.21 -18.17 -4.67
C ILE A 21 4.73 -19.34 -3.83
N GLU A 22 5.81 -19.98 -4.30
CA GLU A 22 6.43 -21.11 -3.61
C GLU A 22 6.92 -20.70 -2.21
N TYR A 23 7.65 -19.59 -2.13
CA TYR A 23 8.12 -19.05 -0.85
C TYR A 23 6.98 -18.79 0.12
N LEU A 24 5.95 -18.06 -0.30
CA LEU A 24 4.84 -17.69 0.57
C LEU A 24 4.02 -18.89 1.03
N ARG A 25 3.79 -19.89 0.18
CA ARG A 25 3.12 -21.14 0.54
C ARG A 25 3.92 -21.94 1.56
N HIS A 26 5.25 -21.94 1.42
CA HIS A 26 6.13 -22.63 2.35
C HIS A 26 6.26 -21.88 3.69
N ALA A 27 6.49 -20.57 3.64
CA ALA A 27 6.67 -19.75 4.84
C ALA A 27 5.39 -19.55 5.66
N TYR A 28 4.22 -19.56 4.99
CA TYR A 28 2.92 -19.28 5.62
C TYR A 28 1.85 -20.31 5.26
N PRO A 29 2.05 -21.60 5.55
CA PRO A 29 1.18 -22.69 5.09
C PRO A 29 -0.25 -22.64 5.66
N LYS A 30 -0.46 -21.91 6.77
CA LYS A 30 -1.77 -21.73 7.41
C LYS A 30 -2.51 -20.48 6.96
N ARG A 31 -1.85 -19.57 6.22
CA ARG A 31 -2.48 -18.35 5.74
C ARG A 31 -3.38 -18.61 4.54
N LYS A 32 -4.53 -17.98 4.54
CA LYS A 32 -5.42 -17.98 3.37
C LYS A 32 -4.83 -17.00 2.33
N LEU A 33 -4.08 -17.54 1.37
CA LEU A 33 -3.41 -16.78 0.31
C LEU A 33 -4.11 -17.06 -1.03
N THR A 34 -4.56 -15.99 -1.69
CA THR A 34 -5.05 -16.01 -3.07
C THR A 34 -4.04 -15.26 -3.93
N PHE A 35 -3.50 -15.92 -4.94
CA PHE A 35 -2.54 -15.32 -5.86
C PHE A 35 -3.25 -14.87 -7.13
N PHE A 36 -3.07 -13.60 -7.47
CA PHE A 36 -3.57 -13.03 -8.71
C PHE A 36 -2.38 -12.64 -9.59
N GLU A 37 -2.33 -13.19 -10.79
CA GLU A 37 -1.29 -12.87 -11.75
C GLU A 37 -1.69 -11.65 -12.58
N VAL A 38 -0.84 -10.61 -12.56
CA VAL A 38 -0.97 -9.47 -13.46
C VAL A 38 -0.03 -9.64 -14.65
N GLU A 39 -0.61 -9.64 -15.88
CA GLU A 39 0.18 -9.82 -17.09
C GLU A 39 1.12 -8.63 -17.36
N LYS A 40 0.60 -7.42 -17.21
CA LYS A 40 1.35 -6.18 -17.41
C LYS A 40 1.95 -5.68 -16.10
N HIS A 41 3.05 -6.27 -15.66
CA HIS A 41 3.73 -5.90 -14.42
C HIS A 41 4.80 -4.81 -14.59
N SER A 42 5.10 -4.36 -15.82
CA SER A 42 6.10 -3.32 -16.12
C SER A 42 5.77 -2.58 -17.41
N GLY A 43 6.40 -1.43 -17.62
CA GLY A 43 6.22 -0.58 -18.80
C GLY A 43 5.08 0.44 -18.66
N LEU A 44 4.83 1.17 -19.75
CA LEU A 44 3.88 2.28 -19.77
C LEU A 44 2.46 1.81 -19.42
N GLY A 45 1.85 2.46 -18.41
CA GLY A 45 0.51 2.12 -17.93
C GLY A 45 0.43 0.89 -17.02
N ALA A 46 1.55 0.25 -16.67
CA ALA A 46 1.61 -0.69 -15.55
C ALA A 46 1.53 0.09 -14.22
N GLY A 47 1.81 -0.57 -13.11
CA GLY A 47 1.89 0.05 -11.79
C GLY A 47 0.85 -0.48 -10.79
N PRO A 48 0.94 -0.06 -9.53
CA PRO A 48 0.10 -0.63 -8.47
C PRO A 48 -1.39 -0.35 -8.66
N GLY A 49 -1.77 0.79 -9.24
CA GLY A 49 -3.17 1.09 -9.56
C GLY A 49 -3.72 0.17 -10.66
N TYR A 50 -2.94 -0.08 -11.71
CA TYR A 50 -3.31 -1.06 -12.73
C TYR A 50 -3.50 -2.45 -12.14
N ALA A 51 -2.55 -2.91 -11.31
CA ALA A 51 -2.60 -4.21 -10.67
C ALA A 51 -3.85 -4.40 -9.79
N VAL A 52 -4.25 -3.36 -9.04
CA VAL A 52 -5.49 -3.36 -8.25
C VAL A 52 -6.72 -3.43 -9.15
N LEU A 53 -6.76 -2.71 -10.27
CA LEU A 53 -7.87 -2.76 -11.21
C LEU A 53 -8.06 -4.14 -11.83
N GLU A 54 -6.99 -4.84 -12.20
CA GLU A 54 -7.07 -6.18 -12.77
C GLU A 54 -7.69 -7.18 -11.80
N CYS A 55 -7.37 -7.08 -10.49
CA CYS A 55 -7.93 -7.96 -9.47
C CYS A 55 -9.18 -7.40 -8.76
N LYS A 56 -9.78 -6.31 -9.23
CA LYS A 56 -10.92 -5.65 -8.58
C LYS A 56 -12.10 -6.57 -8.26
N HIS A 57 -12.32 -7.63 -9.03
CA HIS A 57 -13.37 -8.61 -8.80
C HIS A 57 -13.17 -9.41 -7.51
N LEU A 58 -11.95 -9.47 -6.97
CA LEU A 58 -11.61 -10.06 -5.68
C LEU A 58 -11.75 -9.07 -4.52
N LEU A 59 -11.89 -7.76 -4.81
CA LEU A 59 -11.90 -6.66 -3.84
C LEU A 59 -13.33 -6.09 -3.66
N GLN A 60 -14.32 -6.98 -3.46
CA GLN A 60 -15.73 -6.59 -3.38
C GLN A 60 -16.24 -6.39 -1.94
N CYS A 61 -15.35 -6.02 -1.04
CA CYS A 61 -15.64 -5.67 0.36
C CYS A 61 -14.64 -4.62 0.85
N PRO A 62 -14.83 -4.00 2.01
CA PRO A 62 -13.78 -3.20 2.63
C PRO A 62 -12.48 -3.99 2.75
N PHE A 63 -11.35 -3.40 2.35
CA PHE A 63 -10.06 -4.06 2.34
C PHE A 63 -8.92 -3.15 2.79
N ILE A 64 -7.79 -3.75 3.11
CA ILE A 64 -6.54 -3.03 3.37
C ILE A 64 -5.63 -3.19 2.15
N PHE A 65 -5.23 -2.07 1.56
CA PHE A 65 -4.14 -2.02 0.59
C PHE A 65 -2.81 -2.04 1.34
N PHE A 66 -1.89 -2.88 0.89
CA PHE A 66 -0.58 -3.02 1.52
C PHE A 66 0.50 -3.23 0.46
N ALA A 67 1.49 -2.35 0.44
CA ALA A 67 2.69 -2.49 -0.38
C ALA A 67 3.69 -3.42 0.32
N ALA A 68 4.28 -4.36 -0.41
CA ALA A 68 5.12 -5.42 0.15
C ALA A 68 6.45 -4.92 0.74
N ASP A 69 6.84 -3.69 0.44
CA ASP A 69 8.07 -3.02 0.90
C ASP A 69 7.87 -2.12 2.13
N THR A 70 6.71 -2.20 2.77
CA THR A 70 6.35 -1.40 3.95
C THR A 70 6.39 -2.21 5.23
N LEU A 71 7.12 -1.74 6.24
CA LEU A 71 7.08 -2.26 7.61
C LEU A 71 6.66 -1.15 8.58
N VAL A 72 5.81 -1.47 9.54
CA VAL A 72 5.31 -0.55 10.56
C VAL A 72 5.39 -1.15 11.96
N LYS A 73 5.59 -0.31 13.00
CA LYS A 73 5.60 -0.78 14.40
C LYS A 73 4.20 -1.00 14.95
N GLU A 74 3.30 -0.07 14.67
CA GLU A 74 1.97 -0.01 15.23
C GLU A 74 1.08 -1.12 14.67
N ASP A 75 -0.01 -1.40 15.36
CA ASP A 75 -1.05 -2.27 14.86
C ASP A 75 -1.79 -1.60 13.69
N VAL A 76 -2.17 -2.40 12.71
CA VAL A 76 -2.87 -1.93 11.52
C VAL A 76 -4.36 -1.85 11.80
N PRO A 77 -4.99 -0.66 11.68
CA PRO A 77 -6.43 -0.51 11.89
C PRO A 77 -7.25 -1.31 10.87
N GLN A 78 -8.43 -1.77 11.29
CA GLN A 78 -9.38 -2.40 10.37
C GLN A 78 -9.93 -1.35 9.37
N PRO A 79 -10.40 -1.75 8.18
CA PRO A 79 -10.95 -0.85 7.17
C PRO A 79 -12.42 -0.48 7.46
N ASN A 80 -12.73 -0.11 8.72
CA ASN A 80 -14.06 0.33 9.16
C ASN A 80 -14.36 1.78 8.77
N GLU A 81 -13.33 2.53 8.43
CA GLU A 81 -13.34 3.87 7.85
C GLU A 81 -12.28 3.93 6.74
N ASN A 82 -12.32 4.96 5.88
CA ASN A 82 -11.23 5.20 4.95
C ASN A 82 -10.06 5.84 5.70
N TRP A 83 -8.89 5.22 5.66
CA TRP A 83 -7.68 5.77 6.25
C TRP A 83 -6.46 5.58 5.36
N PHE A 84 -5.52 6.48 5.50
CA PHE A 84 -4.32 6.61 4.69
C PHE A 84 -3.10 6.60 5.61
N GLY A 85 -2.30 5.56 5.53
CA GLY A 85 -1.10 5.42 6.35
C GLY A 85 -0.03 6.40 5.90
N ILE A 86 0.44 7.22 6.84
CA ILE A 86 1.39 8.29 6.57
C ILE A 86 2.56 8.27 7.54
N ALA A 87 3.72 8.75 7.06
CA ALA A 87 4.87 9.06 7.87
C ALA A 87 5.48 10.40 7.43
N GLU A 88 6.07 11.13 8.38
CA GLU A 88 6.74 12.40 8.09
C GLU A 88 8.00 12.19 7.24
N VAL A 89 8.21 13.07 6.25
CA VAL A 89 9.38 13.02 5.34
C VAL A 89 9.88 14.42 5.03
N ASP A 90 11.19 14.53 4.84
CA ASP A 90 11.84 15.79 4.44
C ASP A 90 11.73 16.08 2.94
N ASP A 91 11.61 15.05 2.11
CA ASP A 91 11.51 15.16 0.65
C ASP A 91 10.35 14.35 0.09
N THR A 92 9.37 15.05 -0.48
CA THR A 92 8.15 14.46 -1.06
C THR A 92 8.33 13.95 -2.49
N SER A 93 9.42 14.31 -3.18
CA SER A 93 9.59 14.09 -4.63
C SER A 93 9.58 12.62 -5.06
N ARG A 94 9.85 11.71 -4.13
CA ARG A 94 9.89 10.25 -4.37
C ARG A 94 8.58 9.54 -4.07
N PHE A 95 7.70 10.16 -3.30
CA PHE A 95 6.53 9.52 -2.71
C PHE A 95 5.22 10.11 -3.25
N CYS A 96 4.15 9.33 -3.14
CA CYS A 96 2.83 9.90 -3.01
C CYS A 96 2.78 10.60 -1.64
N SER A 97 2.49 11.88 -1.62
CA SER A 97 2.57 12.72 -0.41
C SER A 97 1.22 13.34 -0.08
N ALA A 98 1.01 13.65 1.18
CA ALA A 98 -0.25 14.19 1.68
C ALA A 98 -0.06 15.32 2.69
N SER A 99 -1.08 16.18 2.77
CA SER A 99 -1.31 17.08 3.89
C SER A 99 -2.54 16.62 4.67
N ILE A 100 -2.55 16.86 5.97
CA ILE A 100 -3.69 16.64 6.85
C ILE A 100 -4.18 17.97 7.43
N ASN A 101 -5.47 18.05 7.72
CA ASN A 101 -6.05 19.18 8.44
C ASN A 101 -6.00 18.97 9.97
N GLU A 102 -6.53 19.92 10.75
CA GLU A 102 -6.56 19.89 12.21
C GLU A 102 -7.32 18.67 12.80
N ASN A 103 -8.20 18.05 12.02
CA ASN A 103 -8.95 16.85 12.40
C ASN A 103 -8.27 15.56 11.90
N ASN A 104 -7.01 15.63 11.50
CA ASN A 104 -6.25 14.51 10.89
C ASN A 104 -6.88 13.95 9.62
N MET A 105 -7.71 14.70 8.91
CA MET A 105 -8.26 14.28 7.63
C MET A 105 -7.30 14.67 6.50
N ILE A 106 -7.13 13.79 5.53
CA ILE A 106 -6.34 14.08 4.33
C ILE A 106 -7.02 15.23 3.57
N SER A 107 -6.30 16.32 3.38
CA SER A 107 -6.77 17.51 2.68
C SER A 107 -6.17 17.71 1.30
N LYS A 108 -5.04 17.06 1.03
CA LYS A 108 -4.33 17.14 -0.24
C LYS A 108 -3.52 15.86 -0.49
N ILE A 109 -3.47 15.42 -1.75
CA ILE A 109 -2.60 14.34 -2.22
C ILE A 109 -1.87 14.82 -3.47
N ASP A 110 -0.53 14.77 -3.44
CA ASP A 110 0.35 14.97 -4.58
C ASP A 110 1.22 13.72 -4.77
N ASP A 111 1.49 13.30 -5.99
CA ASP A 111 2.22 12.05 -6.22
C ASP A 111 3.51 12.29 -7.01
N LYS A 112 4.64 11.90 -6.37
CA LYS A 112 6.00 11.93 -6.92
C LYS A 112 6.43 13.31 -7.46
N ILE A 113 5.99 14.37 -6.77
CA ILE A 113 6.41 15.76 -7.04
C ILE A 113 6.90 16.41 -5.73
N LYS A 114 7.84 17.34 -5.86
CA LYS A 114 8.29 18.16 -4.72
C LYS A 114 7.21 19.21 -4.41
N CYS A 115 6.72 19.22 -3.19
CA CYS A 115 5.67 20.13 -2.73
C CYS A 115 5.78 20.37 -1.21
N ASP A 116 4.86 21.17 -0.66
CA ASP A 116 4.84 21.53 0.77
C ASP A 116 4.12 20.51 1.67
N ASN A 117 3.73 19.35 1.13
CA ASN A 117 3.21 18.27 1.94
C ASN A 117 4.28 17.77 2.92
N LYS A 118 3.85 17.38 4.13
CA LYS A 118 4.77 16.92 5.18
C LYS A 118 4.85 15.41 5.30
N TYR A 119 3.90 14.70 4.72
CA TYR A 119 3.76 13.27 4.92
C TYR A 119 3.88 12.50 3.62
N ALA A 120 4.57 11.37 3.64
CA ALA A 120 4.51 10.37 2.59
C ALA A 120 3.41 9.35 2.87
N PHE A 121 2.76 8.88 1.83
CA PHE A 121 1.98 7.64 1.86
C PHE A 121 2.93 6.46 1.96
N ILE A 122 2.75 5.65 2.98
CA ILE A 122 3.66 4.53 3.28
C ILE A 122 3.28 3.22 2.59
N GLY A 123 2.36 3.25 1.63
CA GLY A 123 1.90 2.03 0.98
C GLY A 123 0.93 1.19 1.82
N LEU A 124 0.26 1.78 2.80
CA LEU A 124 -0.69 1.10 3.70
C LEU A 124 -1.95 1.94 3.87
N ALA A 125 -3.11 1.41 3.54
CA ALA A 125 -4.38 2.13 3.65
C ALA A 125 -5.56 1.21 3.90
N GLY A 126 -6.54 1.66 4.68
CA GLY A 126 -7.83 1.01 4.83
C GLY A 126 -8.87 1.65 3.91
N ILE A 127 -9.51 0.85 3.12
CA ILE A 127 -10.48 1.26 2.10
C ILE A 127 -11.83 0.68 2.46
N LYS A 128 -12.66 1.48 3.15
CA LYS A 128 -14.04 1.13 3.48
C LYS A 128 -14.94 1.26 2.26
N ASP A 129 -14.85 2.42 1.60
CA ASP A 129 -15.69 2.75 0.44
C ASP A 129 -15.04 2.22 -0.86
N TYR A 130 -14.84 0.91 -0.92
CA TYR A 130 -14.11 0.23 -1.98
C TYR A 130 -14.68 0.49 -3.38
N LYS A 131 -16.01 0.63 -3.51
CA LYS A 131 -16.66 0.95 -4.80
C LYS A 131 -16.22 2.31 -5.30
N THR A 132 -16.29 3.34 -4.45
CA THR A 132 -15.84 4.70 -4.80
C THR A 132 -14.35 4.72 -5.15
N PHE A 133 -13.51 3.97 -4.42
CA PHE A 133 -12.10 3.84 -4.72
C PHE A 133 -11.85 3.23 -6.10
N ILE A 134 -12.52 2.11 -6.42
CA ILE A 134 -12.38 1.42 -7.70
C ILE A 134 -12.91 2.30 -8.85
N GLU A 135 -14.07 2.93 -8.69
CA GLU A 135 -14.66 3.84 -9.69
C GLU A 135 -13.73 5.02 -9.99
N ALA A 136 -13.16 5.64 -8.95
CA ALA A 136 -12.20 6.73 -9.12
C ALA A 136 -10.92 6.27 -9.83
N LEU A 137 -10.40 5.10 -9.46
CA LEU A 137 -9.22 4.51 -10.09
C LEU A 137 -9.46 4.11 -11.56
N GLU A 138 -10.67 3.67 -11.90
CA GLU A 138 -11.09 3.40 -13.28
C GLU A 138 -11.27 4.68 -14.09
N GLY A 139 -11.77 5.73 -13.46
CA GLY A 139 -12.04 7.02 -14.11
C GLY A 139 -10.78 7.85 -14.36
N ASP A 140 -9.80 7.79 -13.48
CA ASP A 140 -8.55 8.56 -13.60
C ASP A 140 -7.43 7.72 -14.22
N LYS A 141 -7.19 7.90 -15.51
CA LYS A 141 -6.11 7.24 -16.28
C LYS A 141 -4.80 8.02 -16.31
N THR A 142 -4.67 9.05 -15.48
CA THR A 142 -3.44 9.85 -15.39
C THR A 142 -2.24 8.96 -15.06
N LEU A 143 -1.21 9.03 -15.89
CA LEU A 143 0.03 8.32 -15.66
C LEU A 143 0.98 9.19 -14.84
N ILE A 144 1.45 8.63 -13.72
CA ILE A 144 2.45 9.26 -12.87
C ILE A 144 3.78 8.51 -13.08
N LYS A 145 4.75 9.19 -13.67
CA LYS A 145 6.01 8.59 -14.15
C LYS A 145 5.80 7.35 -15.05
N GLY A 146 4.75 7.38 -15.87
CA GLY A 146 4.44 6.30 -16.82
C GLY A 146 3.59 5.16 -16.25
N GLU A 147 3.17 5.23 -15.00
CA GLU A 147 2.41 4.19 -14.30
C GLU A 147 1.04 4.68 -13.84
N ILE A 148 0.05 3.79 -13.77
CA ILE A 148 -1.22 4.02 -13.07
C ILE A 148 -0.98 3.78 -11.58
N GLN A 149 -1.08 4.85 -10.78
CA GLN A 149 -0.85 4.79 -9.34
C GLN A 149 -2.15 4.61 -8.57
N VAL A 150 -2.07 4.01 -7.38
CA VAL A 150 -3.21 3.87 -6.46
C VAL A 150 -3.71 5.22 -5.93
N SER A 151 -2.86 6.25 -5.96
CA SER A 151 -3.24 7.63 -5.59
C SER A 151 -4.41 8.17 -6.39
N ASN A 152 -4.61 7.71 -7.64
CA ASN A 152 -5.77 8.07 -8.46
C ASN A 152 -7.09 7.61 -7.81
N GLY A 153 -7.11 6.41 -7.21
CA GLY A 153 -8.26 5.92 -6.45
C GLY A 153 -8.46 6.64 -5.10
N PHE A 154 -7.36 6.93 -4.39
CA PHE A 154 -7.42 7.62 -3.10
C PHE A 154 -7.97 9.06 -3.22
N LYS A 155 -7.69 9.75 -4.33
CA LYS A 155 -8.30 11.07 -4.58
C LYS A 155 -9.82 11.03 -4.54
N GLY A 156 -10.44 9.97 -5.08
CA GLY A 156 -11.89 9.77 -5.01
C GLY A 156 -12.43 9.57 -3.59
N LEU A 157 -11.63 9.02 -2.69
CA LEU A 157 -12.02 8.83 -1.28
C LEU A 157 -11.94 10.10 -0.44
N MET A 158 -11.22 11.13 -0.88
CA MET A 158 -11.10 12.39 -0.13
C MET A 158 -12.47 13.04 0.10
N GLU A 159 -13.37 12.99 -0.88
CA GLU A 159 -14.74 13.53 -0.77
C GLU A 159 -15.62 12.74 0.22
N LYS A 160 -15.31 11.45 0.44
CA LYS A 160 -15.96 10.59 1.45
C LYS A 160 -15.37 10.78 2.85
N GLY A 161 -14.30 11.53 2.96
CA GLY A 161 -13.49 11.64 4.15
C GLY A 161 -12.49 10.47 4.27
N MET A 162 -11.22 10.83 4.38
CA MET A 162 -10.12 9.88 4.55
C MET A 162 -9.19 10.38 5.65
N LYS A 163 -9.01 9.57 6.69
CA LYS A 163 -8.23 9.90 7.87
C LYS A 163 -6.74 9.62 7.63
N GLY A 164 -5.86 10.54 7.98
CA GLY A 164 -4.43 10.28 8.07
C GLY A 164 -4.10 9.50 9.34
N VAL A 165 -3.45 8.35 9.20
CA VAL A 165 -2.96 7.55 10.33
C VAL A 165 -1.44 7.54 10.29
N ILE A 166 -0.81 8.09 11.34
CA ILE A 166 0.65 8.20 11.43
C ILE A 166 1.24 6.89 11.93
N PHE A 167 2.28 6.41 11.24
CA PHE A 167 3.02 5.20 11.60
C PHE A 167 4.52 5.46 11.76
N THR A 168 5.16 4.68 12.62
CA THR A 168 6.60 4.50 12.60
C THR A 168 6.96 3.56 11.45
N TRP A 169 7.36 4.13 10.33
CA TRP A 169 7.55 3.45 9.06
C TRP A 169 9.01 3.11 8.77
N PHE A 170 9.21 1.95 8.18
CA PHE A 170 10.48 1.50 7.63
C PHE A 170 10.25 1.07 6.19
N ASP A 171 10.79 1.85 5.28
CA ASP A 171 10.84 1.55 3.85
C ASP A 171 11.86 0.42 3.59
N THR A 172 11.50 -0.53 2.74
CA THR A 172 12.41 -1.62 2.32
C THR A 172 12.51 -1.72 0.79
N GLY A 173 12.05 -0.70 0.07
CA GLY A 173 11.99 -0.68 -1.40
C GLY A 173 13.33 -0.51 -2.10
N ASP A 174 14.39 -0.10 -1.38
CA ASP A 174 15.75 -0.04 -1.91
C ASP A 174 16.78 -0.60 -0.90
N GLN A 175 18.01 -0.82 -1.37
CA GLN A 175 19.06 -1.42 -0.53
C GLN A 175 19.46 -0.57 0.67
N ILE A 176 19.40 0.75 0.57
CA ILE A 176 19.80 1.67 1.65
C ILE A 176 18.71 1.65 2.72
N SER A 177 17.47 1.84 2.33
CA SER A 177 16.29 1.77 3.19
C SER A 177 16.17 0.41 3.88
N TYR A 178 16.38 -0.67 3.14
CA TYR A 178 16.39 -2.03 3.68
C TYR A 178 17.45 -2.23 4.78
N ARG A 179 18.70 -1.76 4.54
CA ARG A 179 19.76 -1.84 5.57
C ARG A 179 19.44 -1.00 6.80
N HIS A 180 18.78 0.15 6.61
CA HIS A 180 18.29 0.96 7.72
C HIS A 180 17.20 0.24 8.50
N ALA A 181 16.24 -0.37 7.82
CA ALA A 181 15.18 -1.17 8.43
C ALA A 181 15.75 -2.35 9.24
N LEU A 182 16.73 -3.09 8.72
CA LEU A 182 17.37 -4.20 9.43
C LEU A 182 18.01 -3.79 10.76
N LYS A 183 18.51 -2.57 10.87
CA LYS A 183 19.16 -2.06 12.09
C LYS A 183 18.16 -1.52 13.12
N ASN A 184 17.06 -0.95 12.67
CA ASN A 184 16.18 -0.12 13.49
C ASN A 184 14.78 -0.71 13.69
N TYR A 185 14.35 -1.62 12.83
CA TYR A 185 13.09 -2.33 13.03
C TYR A 185 13.23 -3.24 14.23
N PRO A 186 12.33 -3.18 15.23
CA PRO A 186 12.41 -4.04 16.39
C PRO A 186 12.41 -5.50 15.92
N ASN A 187 13.50 -6.19 16.16
CA ASN A 187 13.55 -7.64 15.92
C ASN A 187 12.45 -8.26 16.77
N GLY A 188 11.35 -8.64 16.13
CA GLY A 188 10.44 -9.56 16.74
C GLY A 188 11.28 -10.79 17.13
N GLU A 189 11.29 -11.15 18.39
CA GLU A 189 11.87 -12.40 18.85
C GLU A 189 11.15 -13.52 18.09
N GLY A 190 11.71 -13.97 16.95
CA GLY A 190 11.09 -15.02 16.15
C GLY A 190 11.68 -15.32 14.78
N TYR A 191 12.45 -14.44 14.16
CA TYR A 191 13.12 -14.77 12.90
C TYR A 191 14.60 -15.16 13.14
N ARG A 192 14.82 -16.24 13.85
CA ARG A 192 16.03 -17.05 13.65
C ARG A 192 15.64 -18.11 12.62
N GLY A 193 16.07 -17.90 11.36
CA GLY A 193 16.01 -18.94 10.36
C GLY A 193 16.66 -20.20 10.93
N GLN A 194 15.89 -21.26 10.97
CA GLN A 194 16.38 -22.64 11.07
C GLN A 194 16.60 -23.16 9.66
#